data_72d9a3b1d26347856be3dedf01647aaf
#
_entry.id   72d9a3b1d26347856be3dedf01647aaf
#
_cell.length_a   1.000
_cell.length_b   1.000
_cell.length_c   1.000
_cell.angle_alpha   90.00
_cell.angle_beta   90.00
_cell.angle_gamma   90.00
#
_symmetry.space_group_name_H-M   'P 1'
#
loop_
_entity.id
_entity.type
_entity.pdbx_description
1 polymer ?
#
loop_
_entity_poly.entity_id
_entity_poly.type
_entity_poly.pdbx_seq_one_letter_code
_entity_poly.pdbx_strand_id
1 'polypeptide(L)'
;MMWAPVFNNVVVIGVFAYFLHISKGWKVTTISHGQATWLGIGTTAGFVVQLACLIPVLRQINIKIHPRFDWRDPEIRKSLHLASWTLAFAAISQLSYLVTVNLSTGAAVRALKAGITTGVGYTPYGNAMLILLLPHSVVTISIVTAILPLLSSHAAEQKFQEIHDELVRAIRLVGIITVPSAIAFLLYGPLITRTLFFGISNNDARYLGLVLSAFALGLLPLSVNLIALRGLIAFENIKLQVLSNAIMNLIGSLLSFLLAMTLPAKWVTVGLAAALALSYYIGAWTSIRLLRRYNIEIHTGEITGFYARLALIYSVVAIPLYLIMGKIPGGNNAKLLVVLSVSGLGYLGIAKAFKIAEVGAALAVLLRRRRS
;
A
#
# COMPACT_ATOMS: atom_id res chain seq x y z
N MET A 1 -5.45 -13.43 -18.10
CA MET A 1 -5.56 -11.97 -17.81
C MET A 1 -4.50 -11.42 -16.85
N MET A 2 -3.95 -12.21 -15.93
CA MET A 2 -2.94 -11.74 -14.94
C MET A 2 -1.60 -11.27 -15.54
N TRP A 3 -1.24 -11.67 -16.76
CA TRP A 3 0.02 -11.32 -17.43
C TRP A 3 -0.02 -10.00 -18.22
N ALA A 4 -1.20 -9.46 -18.50
CA ALA A 4 -1.33 -8.24 -19.31
C ALA A 4 -0.53 -7.03 -18.73
N PRO A 5 -0.50 -6.76 -17.41
CA PRO A 5 0.31 -5.69 -16.85
C PRO A 5 1.82 -5.88 -17.03
N VAL A 6 2.29 -7.13 -17.18
CA VAL A 6 3.71 -7.41 -17.41
C VAL A 6 4.17 -6.86 -18.74
N PHE A 7 3.34 -6.96 -19.78
CA PHE A 7 3.66 -6.40 -21.11
C PHE A 7 3.79 -4.88 -21.06
N ASN A 8 2.92 -4.19 -20.32
CA ASN A 8 3.07 -2.75 -20.08
C ASN A 8 4.44 -2.43 -19.48
N ASN A 9 4.81 -3.13 -18.40
CA ASN A 9 6.10 -2.91 -17.72
C ASN A 9 7.30 -3.18 -18.64
N VAL A 10 7.25 -4.23 -19.47
CA VAL A 10 8.31 -4.52 -20.44
C VAL A 10 8.48 -3.38 -21.44
N VAL A 11 7.37 -2.85 -21.99
CA VAL A 11 7.41 -1.71 -22.91
C VAL A 11 7.98 -0.47 -22.22
N VAL A 12 7.53 -0.15 -21.02
CA VAL A 12 8.00 1.00 -20.25
C VAL A 12 9.50 0.88 -19.95
N ILE A 13 9.97 -0.31 -19.52
CA ILE A 13 11.41 -0.57 -19.30
C ILE A 13 12.19 -0.37 -20.59
N GLY A 14 11.69 -0.89 -21.72
CA GLY A 14 12.32 -0.71 -23.03
C GLY A 14 12.42 0.75 -23.45
N VAL A 15 11.35 1.53 -23.24
CA VAL A 15 11.33 2.97 -23.51
C VAL A 15 12.37 3.71 -22.69
N PHE A 16 12.45 3.45 -21.39
CA PHE A 16 13.44 4.07 -20.50
C PHE A 16 14.87 3.62 -20.82
N ALA A 17 15.09 2.33 -21.10
CA ALA A 17 16.40 1.82 -21.49
C ALA A 17 16.90 2.47 -22.78
N TYR A 18 16.03 2.60 -23.80
CA TYR A 18 16.35 3.30 -25.05
C TYR A 18 16.64 4.77 -24.80
N PHE A 19 15.81 5.44 -23.98
CA PHE A 19 16.04 6.83 -23.60
C PHE A 19 17.38 7.04 -22.91
N LEU A 20 17.76 6.18 -21.98
CA LEU A 20 19.06 6.22 -21.30
C LEU A 20 20.22 5.99 -22.27
N HIS A 21 20.04 5.14 -23.28
CA HIS A 21 21.08 4.88 -24.29
C HIS A 21 21.38 6.10 -25.14
N ILE A 22 20.32 6.86 -25.56
CA ILE A 22 20.47 8.06 -26.40
C ILE A 22 20.80 9.32 -25.60
N SER A 23 20.52 9.35 -24.28
CA SER A 23 20.69 10.51 -23.41
C SER A 23 22.03 10.56 -22.69
N LYS A 24 23.08 9.92 -23.22
CA LYS A 24 24.40 9.90 -22.60
C LYS A 24 24.90 11.32 -22.29
N GLY A 25 24.99 11.66 -20.99
CA GLY A 25 25.51 12.94 -20.50
C GLY A 25 24.44 14.01 -20.18
N TRP A 26 23.15 13.71 -20.25
CA TRP A 26 22.10 14.68 -19.93
C TRP A 26 21.78 14.77 -18.45
N LYS A 27 21.47 15.99 -18.00
CA LYS A 27 20.94 16.24 -16.67
C LYS A 27 19.41 16.36 -16.77
N VAL A 28 18.70 15.94 -15.73
CA VAL A 28 17.21 16.02 -15.68
C VAL A 28 16.70 17.45 -15.96
N THR A 29 17.52 18.47 -15.65
CA THR A 29 17.22 19.89 -15.88
C THR A 29 17.30 20.34 -17.35
N THR A 30 17.82 19.49 -18.26
CA THR A 30 18.07 19.84 -19.68
C THR A 30 17.20 19.02 -20.64
N ILE A 31 16.16 18.33 -20.17
CA ILE A 31 15.24 17.58 -21.01
C ILE A 31 14.44 18.56 -21.89
N SER A 32 14.50 18.37 -23.23
CA SER A 32 13.72 19.17 -24.17
C SER A 32 12.25 18.75 -24.18
N HIS A 33 11.36 19.66 -24.62
CA HIS A 33 9.94 19.34 -24.78
C HIS A 33 9.70 18.11 -25.69
N GLY A 34 10.45 17.96 -26.79
CA GLY A 34 10.33 16.80 -27.67
C GLY A 34 10.68 15.48 -26.99
N GLN A 35 11.67 15.49 -26.10
CA GLN A 35 12.10 14.30 -25.34
C GLN A 35 11.08 13.92 -24.27
N ALA A 36 10.52 14.90 -23.57
CA ALA A 36 9.45 14.69 -22.61
C ALA A 36 8.20 14.11 -23.31
N THR A 37 7.84 14.65 -24.46
CA THR A 37 6.72 14.16 -25.30
C THR A 37 6.98 12.71 -25.75
N TRP A 38 8.18 12.39 -26.19
CA TRP A 38 8.56 11.04 -26.62
C TRP A 38 8.46 10.04 -25.47
N LEU A 39 8.95 10.39 -24.27
CA LEU A 39 8.79 9.57 -23.07
C LEU A 39 7.31 9.37 -22.71
N GLY A 40 6.51 10.42 -22.80
CA GLY A 40 5.07 10.36 -22.54
C GLY A 40 4.34 9.42 -23.52
N ILE A 41 4.59 9.57 -24.82
CA ILE A 41 4.00 8.69 -25.86
C ILE A 41 4.50 7.26 -25.68
N GLY A 42 5.80 7.05 -25.43
CA GLY A 42 6.38 5.73 -25.25
C GLY A 42 5.82 5.00 -24.04
N THR A 43 5.65 5.67 -22.91
CA THR A 43 5.02 5.06 -21.71
C THR A 43 3.53 4.78 -21.93
N THR A 44 2.82 5.66 -22.66
CA THR A 44 1.42 5.44 -23.03
C THR A 44 1.25 4.25 -23.98
N ALA A 45 2.21 4.02 -24.88
CA ALA A 45 2.21 2.85 -25.75
C ALA A 45 2.21 1.53 -24.97
N GLY A 46 2.76 1.48 -23.77
CA GLY A 46 2.68 0.33 -22.88
C GLY A 46 1.24 -0.06 -22.53
N PHE A 47 0.37 0.91 -22.28
CA PHE A 47 -1.06 0.66 -22.04
C PHE A 47 -1.78 0.16 -23.31
N VAL A 48 -1.41 0.69 -24.47
CA VAL A 48 -1.97 0.22 -25.76
C VAL A 48 -1.57 -1.24 -26.00
N VAL A 49 -0.32 -1.62 -25.78
CA VAL A 49 0.14 -3.02 -25.89
C VAL A 49 -0.58 -3.92 -24.87
N GLN A 50 -0.72 -3.46 -23.64
CA GLN A 50 -1.49 -4.20 -22.62
C GLN A 50 -2.93 -4.46 -23.06
N LEU A 51 -3.59 -3.45 -23.63
CA LEU A 51 -4.97 -3.58 -24.15
C LEU A 51 -5.01 -4.55 -25.34
N ALA A 52 -4.07 -4.42 -26.28
CA ALA A 52 -3.97 -5.28 -27.46
C ALA A 52 -3.80 -6.76 -27.07
N CYS A 53 -3.02 -7.05 -26.01
CA CYS A 53 -2.84 -8.41 -25.50
C CYS A 53 -4.12 -9.04 -24.92
N LEU A 54 -5.12 -8.23 -24.58
CA LEU A 54 -6.42 -8.73 -24.08
C LEU A 54 -7.38 -9.12 -25.20
N ILE A 55 -7.20 -8.57 -26.42
CA ILE A 55 -8.09 -8.83 -27.57
C ILE A 55 -8.19 -10.34 -27.93
N PRO A 56 -7.08 -11.12 -28.02
CA PRO A 56 -7.16 -12.53 -28.29
C PRO A 56 -7.96 -13.32 -27.22
N VAL A 57 -7.79 -12.94 -25.95
CA VAL A 57 -8.50 -13.58 -24.83
C VAL A 57 -10.00 -13.31 -24.93
N LEU A 58 -10.41 -12.09 -25.27
CA LEU A 58 -11.81 -11.73 -25.48
C LEU A 58 -12.42 -12.52 -26.65
N ARG A 59 -11.66 -12.74 -27.74
CA ARG A 59 -12.09 -13.56 -28.87
C ARG A 59 -12.27 -15.05 -28.48
N GLN A 60 -11.38 -15.60 -27.65
CA GLN A 60 -11.47 -17.00 -27.20
C GLN A 60 -12.73 -17.29 -26.37
N ILE A 61 -13.23 -16.33 -25.60
CA ILE A 61 -14.47 -16.46 -24.80
C ILE A 61 -15.72 -16.06 -25.58
N ASN A 62 -15.63 -15.93 -26.92
CA ASN A 62 -16.73 -15.60 -27.83
C ASN A 62 -17.52 -14.32 -27.45
N ILE A 63 -16.91 -13.38 -26.75
CA ILE A 63 -17.52 -12.07 -26.51
C ILE A 63 -17.44 -11.26 -27.79
N LYS A 64 -18.58 -11.08 -28.44
CA LYS A 64 -18.75 -10.16 -29.56
C LYS A 64 -19.03 -8.78 -28.97
N ILE A 65 -18.07 -7.86 -29.12
CA ILE A 65 -18.23 -6.46 -28.70
C ILE A 65 -19.10 -5.77 -29.75
N HIS A 66 -20.39 -5.60 -29.43
CA HIS A 66 -21.28 -4.76 -30.21
C HIS A 66 -21.49 -3.45 -29.45
N PRO A 67 -21.04 -2.30 -29.94
CA PRO A 67 -21.33 -1.02 -29.30
C PRO A 67 -22.86 -0.76 -29.40
N ARG A 68 -23.53 -0.83 -28.25
CA ARG A 68 -24.93 -0.46 -28.11
C ARG A 68 -24.99 0.87 -27.36
N PHE A 69 -25.65 1.85 -27.95
CA PHE A 69 -25.87 3.18 -27.34
C PHE A 69 -27.33 3.33 -26.87
N ASP A 70 -27.80 2.36 -26.09
CA ASP A 70 -29.15 2.39 -25.54
C ASP A 70 -29.16 3.00 -24.11
N TRP A 71 -29.14 4.33 -24.06
CA TRP A 71 -29.11 5.10 -22.80
C TRP A 71 -30.37 4.96 -21.94
N ARG A 72 -31.45 4.32 -22.45
CA ARG A 72 -32.71 4.13 -21.76
C ARG A 72 -32.80 2.78 -21.02
N ASP A 73 -31.84 1.91 -21.26
CA ASP A 73 -31.77 0.62 -20.60
C ASP A 73 -31.58 0.79 -19.07
N PRO A 74 -32.43 0.20 -18.22
CA PRO A 74 -32.32 0.27 -16.78
C PRO A 74 -30.97 -0.27 -16.24
N GLU A 75 -30.39 -1.28 -16.89
CA GLU A 75 -29.09 -1.85 -16.51
C GLU A 75 -27.95 -0.87 -16.79
N ILE A 76 -28.02 -0.13 -17.90
CA ILE A 76 -27.06 0.93 -18.21
C ILE A 76 -27.16 2.05 -17.17
N ARG A 77 -28.38 2.42 -16.78
CA ARG A 77 -28.58 3.44 -15.75
C ARG A 77 -28.03 3.01 -14.38
N LYS A 78 -28.21 1.74 -13.99
CA LYS A 78 -27.62 1.16 -12.77
C LYS A 78 -26.08 1.21 -12.85
N SER A 79 -25.53 0.79 -13.98
CA SER A 79 -24.06 0.80 -14.23
C SER A 79 -23.48 2.22 -14.20
N LEU A 80 -24.16 3.21 -14.79
CA LEU A 80 -23.73 4.62 -14.75
C LEU A 80 -23.79 5.18 -13.33
N HIS A 81 -24.81 4.81 -12.54
CA HIS A 81 -24.89 5.20 -11.13
C HIS A 81 -23.72 4.61 -10.31
N LEU A 82 -23.37 3.36 -10.51
CA LEU A 82 -22.20 2.73 -9.89
C LEU A 82 -20.91 3.42 -10.34
N ALA A 83 -20.77 3.68 -11.64
CA ALA A 83 -19.62 4.37 -12.21
C ALA A 83 -19.45 5.79 -11.64
N SER A 84 -20.54 6.54 -11.44
CA SER A 84 -20.48 7.90 -10.86
C SER A 84 -19.92 7.89 -9.43
N TRP A 85 -20.30 6.91 -8.60
CA TRP A 85 -19.74 6.76 -7.26
C TRP A 85 -18.28 6.32 -7.27
N THR A 86 -17.90 5.45 -8.22
CA THR A 86 -16.50 5.05 -8.42
C THR A 86 -15.65 6.23 -8.88
N LEU A 87 -16.17 7.08 -9.76
CA LEU A 87 -15.50 8.33 -10.17
C LEU A 87 -15.38 9.31 -9.00
N ALA A 88 -16.42 9.45 -8.16
CA ALA A 88 -16.34 10.27 -6.95
C ALA A 88 -15.25 9.76 -5.99
N PHE A 89 -15.18 8.44 -5.77
CA PHE A 89 -14.09 7.82 -4.99
C PHE A 89 -12.71 8.18 -5.55
N ALA A 90 -12.53 7.99 -6.86
CA ALA A 90 -11.28 8.30 -7.55
C ALA A 90 -10.93 9.80 -7.47
N ALA A 91 -11.90 10.68 -7.69
CA ALA A 91 -11.70 12.13 -7.64
C ALA A 91 -11.27 12.60 -6.25
N ILE A 92 -11.93 12.12 -5.18
CA ILE A 92 -11.59 12.45 -3.79
C ILE A 92 -10.15 11.99 -3.48
N SER A 93 -9.80 10.75 -3.87
CA SER A 93 -8.46 10.22 -3.65
C SER A 93 -7.40 11.01 -4.44
N GLN A 94 -7.72 11.39 -5.68
CA GLN A 94 -6.80 12.15 -6.54
C GLN A 94 -6.60 13.58 -6.03
N LEU A 95 -7.65 14.24 -5.52
CA LEU A 95 -7.53 15.56 -4.89
C LEU A 95 -6.62 15.51 -3.65
N SER A 96 -6.80 14.50 -2.78
CA SER A 96 -5.94 14.31 -1.61
C SER A 96 -4.48 14.06 -2.02
N TYR A 97 -4.28 13.26 -3.08
CA TYR A 97 -2.95 13.04 -3.66
C TYR A 97 -2.31 14.35 -4.15
N LEU A 98 -3.05 15.19 -4.89
CA LEU A 98 -2.56 16.48 -5.36
C LEU A 98 -2.17 17.42 -4.21
N VAL A 99 -2.95 17.44 -3.12
CA VAL A 99 -2.60 18.19 -1.89
C VAL A 99 -1.25 17.71 -1.36
N THR A 100 -1.05 16.40 -1.24
CA THR A 100 0.19 15.81 -0.75
C THR A 100 1.39 16.16 -1.64
N VAL A 101 1.24 16.04 -2.96
CA VAL A 101 2.29 16.39 -3.94
C VAL A 101 2.65 17.87 -3.83
N ASN A 102 1.65 18.75 -3.77
CA ASN A 102 1.86 20.20 -3.68
C ASN A 102 2.59 20.57 -2.39
N LEU A 103 2.13 20.08 -1.24
CA LEU A 103 2.73 20.35 0.06
C LEU A 103 4.17 19.82 0.16
N SER A 104 4.42 18.60 -0.34
CA SER A 104 5.77 18.00 -0.32
C SER A 104 6.74 18.71 -1.26
N THR A 105 6.29 19.12 -2.44
CA THR A 105 7.09 19.91 -3.39
C THR A 105 7.38 21.30 -2.83
N GLY A 106 6.38 21.95 -2.22
CA GLY A 106 6.57 23.22 -1.52
C GLY A 106 7.58 23.12 -0.36
N ALA A 107 7.59 21.98 0.35
CA ALA A 107 8.58 21.71 1.38
C ALA A 107 10.01 21.58 0.80
N ALA A 108 10.15 20.94 -0.37
CA ALA A 108 11.44 20.86 -1.07
C ALA A 108 12.00 22.23 -1.41
N VAL A 109 11.16 23.12 -1.95
CA VAL A 109 11.56 24.49 -2.29
C VAL A 109 11.98 25.28 -1.02
N ARG A 110 11.22 25.13 0.08
CA ARG A 110 11.57 25.78 1.36
C ARG A 110 12.87 25.22 1.93
N ALA A 111 13.10 23.92 1.82
CA ALA A 111 14.32 23.27 2.29
C ALA A 111 15.55 23.77 1.52
N LEU A 112 15.46 23.88 0.19
CA LEU A 112 16.53 24.43 -0.66
C LEU A 112 16.87 25.87 -0.28
N LYS A 113 15.85 26.73 -0.07
CA LYS A 113 16.06 28.12 0.38
C LYS A 113 16.71 28.21 1.76
N ALA A 114 16.51 27.21 2.62
CA ALA A 114 17.11 27.12 3.94
C ALA A 114 18.50 26.44 3.94
N GLY A 115 19.07 26.15 2.76
CA GLY A 115 20.38 25.48 2.64
C GLY A 115 20.39 24.01 3.05
N ILE A 116 19.22 23.37 3.12
CA ILE A 116 19.09 21.94 3.47
C ILE A 116 19.38 21.11 2.22
N THR A 117 20.48 20.35 2.25
CA THR A 117 20.95 19.52 1.15
C THR A 117 20.33 18.11 1.14
N THR A 118 19.62 17.71 2.20
CA THR A 118 18.90 16.44 2.26
C THR A 118 17.71 16.46 1.30
N GLY A 119 17.49 15.39 0.56
CA GLY A 119 16.40 15.29 -0.42
C GLY A 119 15.02 15.31 0.23
N VAL A 120 14.56 16.49 0.64
CA VAL A 120 13.18 16.72 1.11
C VAL A 120 12.26 16.82 -0.09
N GLY A 121 11.03 16.34 0.03
CA GLY A 121 10.02 16.52 -1.02
C GLY A 121 9.22 15.27 -1.34
N TYR A 122 8.62 15.24 -2.55
CA TYR A 122 7.75 14.15 -2.96
C TYR A 122 8.51 12.84 -3.25
N THR A 123 9.73 12.91 -3.76
CA THR A 123 10.52 11.70 -4.10
C THR A 123 10.72 10.75 -2.90
N PRO A 124 11.23 11.19 -1.73
CA PRO A 124 11.32 10.31 -0.58
C PRO A 124 9.95 9.87 -0.05
N TYR A 125 8.92 10.70 -0.15
CA TYR A 125 7.55 10.31 0.19
C TYR A 125 7.06 9.15 -0.68
N GLY A 126 7.13 9.31 -2.01
CA GLY A 126 6.67 8.30 -2.96
C GLY A 126 7.45 6.98 -2.85
N ASN A 127 8.78 7.06 -2.73
CA ASN A 127 9.62 5.86 -2.59
C ASN A 127 9.37 5.12 -1.26
N ALA A 128 9.20 5.83 -0.16
CA ALA A 128 8.84 5.22 1.13
C ALA A 128 7.46 4.56 1.07
N MET A 129 6.49 5.20 0.41
CA MET A 129 5.15 4.64 0.20
C MET A 129 5.19 3.34 -0.62
N LEU A 130 6.02 3.26 -1.67
CA LEU A 130 6.20 2.03 -2.45
C LEU A 130 6.71 0.88 -1.57
N ILE A 131 7.69 1.13 -0.69
CA ILE A 131 8.20 0.10 0.23
C ILE A 131 7.11 -0.33 1.22
N LEU A 132 6.36 0.64 1.79
CA LEU A 132 5.26 0.36 2.71
C LEU A 132 4.21 -0.56 2.08
N LEU A 133 3.89 -0.34 0.81
CA LEU A 133 2.87 -1.09 0.10
C LEU A 133 3.29 -2.53 -0.25
N LEU A 134 4.58 -2.90 -0.21
CA LEU A 134 5.02 -4.26 -0.55
C LEU A 134 4.35 -5.34 0.32
N PRO A 135 4.46 -5.34 1.66
CA PRO A 135 3.79 -6.36 2.48
C PRO A 135 2.26 -6.25 2.39
N HIS A 136 1.73 -5.03 2.30
CA HIS A 136 0.29 -4.80 2.15
C HIS A 136 -0.24 -5.41 0.85
N SER A 137 0.39 -5.15 -0.29
CA SER A 137 -0.08 -5.64 -1.59
C SER A 137 0.04 -7.15 -1.73
N VAL A 138 1.14 -7.74 -1.23
CA VAL A 138 1.35 -9.18 -1.34
C VAL A 138 0.36 -9.96 -0.47
N VAL A 139 0.12 -9.51 0.76
CA VAL A 139 -0.66 -10.28 1.74
C VAL A 139 -2.10 -9.83 1.77
N THR A 140 -2.35 -8.54 2.01
CA THR A 140 -3.71 -8.04 2.22
C THR A 140 -4.55 -8.17 0.96
N ILE A 141 -3.99 -7.80 -0.22
CA ILE A 141 -4.74 -7.91 -1.48
C ILE A 141 -5.02 -9.38 -1.82
N SER A 142 -4.08 -10.29 -1.57
CA SER A 142 -4.29 -11.72 -1.82
C SER A 142 -5.41 -12.29 -0.97
N ILE A 143 -5.42 -11.99 0.33
CA ILE A 143 -6.48 -12.44 1.25
C ILE A 143 -7.82 -11.82 0.87
N VAL A 144 -7.85 -10.52 0.63
CA VAL A 144 -9.06 -9.77 0.22
C VAL A 144 -9.68 -10.35 -1.06
N THR A 145 -8.85 -10.67 -2.06
CA THR A 145 -9.32 -11.25 -3.32
C THR A 145 -9.91 -12.64 -3.10
N ALA A 146 -9.35 -13.43 -2.19
CA ALA A 146 -9.83 -14.77 -1.86
C ALA A 146 -11.15 -14.75 -1.09
N ILE A 147 -11.36 -13.81 -0.15
CA ILE A 147 -12.54 -13.77 0.71
C ILE A 147 -13.74 -13.04 0.08
N LEU A 148 -13.53 -12.16 -0.91
CA LEU A 148 -14.60 -11.32 -1.46
C LEU A 148 -15.78 -12.13 -2.04
N PRO A 149 -15.58 -13.20 -2.84
CA PRO A 149 -16.69 -14.02 -3.32
C PRO A 149 -17.49 -14.67 -2.19
N LEU A 150 -16.79 -15.12 -1.12
CA LEU A 150 -17.40 -15.72 0.05
C LEU A 150 -18.23 -14.71 0.84
N LEU A 151 -17.69 -13.50 1.07
CA LEU A 151 -18.42 -12.42 1.72
C LEU A 151 -19.69 -12.04 0.93
N SER A 152 -19.59 -11.99 -0.41
CA SER A 152 -20.75 -11.67 -1.27
C SER A 152 -21.83 -12.76 -1.23
N SER A 153 -21.43 -14.05 -1.19
CA SER A 153 -22.39 -15.16 -1.01
C SER A 153 -23.09 -15.09 0.35
N HIS A 154 -22.33 -14.93 1.43
CA HIS A 154 -22.91 -14.78 2.77
C HIS A 154 -23.81 -13.54 2.91
N ALA A 155 -23.46 -12.42 2.23
CA ALA A 155 -24.29 -11.22 2.22
C ALA A 155 -25.63 -11.46 1.50
N ALA A 156 -25.64 -12.19 0.37
CA ALA A 156 -26.86 -12.57 -0.34
C ALA A 156 -27.75 -13.49 0.50
N GLU A 157 -27.15 -14.37 1.30
CA GLU A 157 -27.86 -15.30 2.18
C GLU A 157 -28.19 -14.71 3.57
N GLN A 158 -27.86 -13.43 3.82
CA GLN A 158 -28.03 -12.71 5.09
C GLN A 158 -27.36 -13.39 6.29
N LYS A 159 -26.24 -14.08 6.07
CA LYS A 159 -25.44 -14.77 7.08
C LYS A 159 -24.43 -13.80 7.71
N PHE A 160 -24.92 -12.91 8.57
CA PHE A 160 -24.10 -11.81 9.12
C PHE A 160 -22.98 -12.31 10.05
N GLN A 161 -23.21 -13.42 10.77
CA GLN A 161 -22.21 -13.99 11.66
C GLN A 161 -21.03 -14.57 10.87
N GLU A 162 -21.28 -15.25 9.78
CA GLU A 162 -20.26 -15.81 8.90
C GLU A 162 -19.42 -14.69 8.26
N ILE A 163 -20.04 -13.56 7.90
CA ILE A 163 -19.33 -12.38 7.41
C ILE A 163 -18.41 -11.82 8.49
N HIS A 164 -18.91 -11.69 9.74
CA HIS A 164 -18.12 -11.26 10.88
C HIS A 164 -16.89 -12.14 11.05
N ASP A 165 -17.08 -13.45 11.10
CA ASP A 165 -16.00 -14.41 11.37
C ASP A 165 -14.95 -14.41 10.27
N GLU A 166 -15.37 -14.31 8.99
CA GLU A 166 -14.43 -14.19 7.86
C GLU A 166 -13.65 -12.88 7.88
N LEU A 167 -14.28 -11.74 8.22
CA LEU A 167 -13.59 -10.45 8.35
C LEU A 167 -12.57 -10.47 9.49
N VAL A 168 -12.95 -10.96 10.67
CA VAL A 168 -12.06 -11.06 11.83
C VAL A 168 -10.89 -11.99 11.52
N ARG A 169 -11.17 -13.15 10.90
CA ARG A 169 -10.14 -14.09 10.47
C ARG A 169 -9.17 -13.45 9.47
N ALA A 170 -9.68 -12.74 8.47
CA ALA A 170 -8.86 -12.05 7.49
C ALA A 170 -7.96 -10.98 8.14
N ILE A 171 -8.51 -10.18 9.06
CA ILE A 171 -7.77 -9.17 9.81
C ILE A 171 -6.64 -9.83 10.63
N ARG A 172 -6.90 -10.93 11.33
CA ARG A 172 -5.88 -11.66 12.08
C ARG A 172 -4.80 -12.23 11.17
N LEU A 173 -5.17 -12.87 10.05
CA LEU A 173 -4.21 -13.42 9.08
C LEU A 173 -3.28 -12.36 8.49
N VAL A 174 -3.83 -11.20 8.10
CA VAL A 174 -3.03 -10.08 7.60
C VAL A 174 -2.07 -9.57 8.66
N GLY A 175 -2.50 -9.52 9.92
CA GLY A 175 -1.70 -9.08 11.06
C GLY A 175 -0.41 -9.87 11.24
N ILE A 176 -0.39 -11.17 10.92
CA ILE A 176 0.80 -12.03 11.06
C ILE A 176 2.02 -11.48 10.30
N ILE A 177 1.79 -10.82 9.16
CA ILE A 177 2.85 -10.29 8.32
C ILE A 177 2.95 -8.77 8.46
N THR A 178 1.82 -8.06 8.52
CA THR A 178 1.85 -6.58 8.57
C THR A 178 2.38 -6.05 9.90
N VAL A 179 2.12 -6.74 11.02
CA VAL A 179 2.65 -6.33 12.34
C VAL A 179 4.18 -6.38 12.38
N PRO A 180 4.84 -7.54 12.09
CA PRO A 180 6.30 -7.59 12.06
C PRO A 180 6.89 -6.66 10.99
N SER A 181 6.24 -6.50 9.83
CA SER A 181 6.70 -5.58 8.79
C SER A 181 6.66 -4.12 9.26
N ALA A 182 5.60 -3.70 9.95
CA ALA A 182 5.51 -2.35 10.50
C ALA A 182 6.64 -2.07 11.51
N ILE A 183 6.92 -3.01 12.42
CA ILE A 183 8.00 -2.86 13.39
C ILE A 183 9.37 -2.89 12.68
N ALA A 184 9.56 -3.75 11.67
CA ALA A 184 10.77 -3.78 10.88
C ALA A 184 11.02 -2.44 10.15
N PHE A 185 9.99 -1.84 9.56
CA PHE A 185 10.09 -0.52 8.93
C PHE A 185 10.38 0.59 9.94
N LEU A 186 9.80 0.49 11.14
CA LEU A 186 10.04 1.45 12.22
C LEU A 186 11.50 1.40 12.70
N LEU A 187 12.02 0.20 12.97
CA LEU A 187 13.36 0.01 13.52
C LEU A 187 14.46 0.07 12.46
N TYR A 188 14.25 -0.63 11.34
CA TYR A 188 15.27 -0.83 10.31
C TYR A 188 15.07 0.05 9.07
N GLY A 189 14.13 1.00 9.08
CA GLY A 189 13.83 1.86 7.94
C GLY A 189 15.07 2.44 7.25
N PRO A 190 16.00 3.11 7.98
CA PRO A 190 17.23 3.64 7.38
C PRO A 190 18.16 2.57 6.79
N LEU A 191 18.21 1.37 7.34
CA LEU A 191 19.01 0.26 6.79
C LEU A 191 18.38 -0.31 5.53
N ILE A 192 17.05 -0.49 5.54
CA ILE A 192 16.27 -0.96 4.38
C ILE A 192 16.45 -0.02 3.19
N THR A 193 16.30 1.29 3.42
CA THR A 193 16.41 2.27 2.34
C THR A 193 17.83 2.40 1.79
N ARG A 194 18.86 2.32 2.64
CA ARG A 194 20.27 2.27 2.20
C ARG A 194 20.58 1.05 1.35
N THR A 195 19.93 -0.07 1.65
CA THR A 195 20.12 -1.32 0.90
C THR A 195 19.36 -1.30 -0.43
N LEU A 196 18.17 -0.72 -0.50
CA LEU A 196 17.35 -0.71 -1.71
C LEU A 196 17.75 0.37 -2.71
N PHE A 197 18.25 1.52 -2.24
CA PHE A 197 18.59 2.67 -3.09
C PHE A 197 20.11 2.91 -3.12
N PHE A 198 20.81 2.19 -4.00
CA PHE A 198 22.29 2.21 -4.08
C PHE A 198 22.89 3.53 -4.57
N GLY A 199 22.12 4.35 -5.30
CA GLY A 199 22.64 5.54 -5.99
C GLY A 199 22.46 6.85 -5.23
N ILE A 200 21.87 6.83 -4.04
CA ILE A 200 21.60 8.05 -3.26
C ILE A 200 22.61 8.23 -2.12
N SER A 201 22.76 9.47 -1.64
CA SER A 201 23.64 9.77 -0.52
C SER A 201 23.19 9.05 0.76
N ASN A 202 24.13 8.79 1.68
CA ASN A 202 23.80 8.21 2.99
C ASN A 202 22.78 9.03 3.78
N ASN A 203 22.84 10.36 3.64
CA ASN A 203 21.91 11.27 4.32
C ASN A 203 20.52 11.18 3.73
N ASP A 204 20.39 11.08 2.41
CA ASP A 204 19.10 10.93 1.73
C ASP A 204 18.48 9.56 2.03
N ALA A 205 19.28 8.48 2.02
CA ALA A 205 18.82 7.16 2.40
C ALA A 205 18.32 7.13 3.86
N ARG A 206 19.03 7.77 4.77
CA ARG A 206 18.60 7.89 6.17
C ARG A 206 17.31 8.70 6.30
N TYR A 207 17.19 9.78 5.56
CA TYR A 207 15.97 10.59 5.54
C TYR A 207 14.78 9.84 4.99
N LEU A 208 14.96 9.13 3.86
CA LEU A 208 13.94 8.24 3.29
C LEU A 208 13.52 7.17 4.30
N GLY A 209 14.46 6.62 5.06
CA GLY A 209 14.17 5.67 6.13
C GLY A 209 13.32 6.25 7.25
N LEU A 210 13.51 7.53 7.62
CA LEU A 210 12.64 8.22 8.60
C LEU A 210 11.22 8.41 8.07
N VAL A 211 11.06 8.74 6.77
CA VAL A 211 9.75 8.83 6.13
C VAL A 211 9.06 7.46 6.13
N LEU A 212 9.80 6.38 5.83
CA LEU A 212 9.29 5.00 5.90
C LEU A 212 8.87 4.63 7.33
N SER A 213 9.65 5.01 8.34
CA SER A 213 9.30 4.76 9.75
C SER A 213 8.01 5.49 10.16
N ALA A 214 7.78 6.71 9.68
CA ALA A 214 6.52 7.42 9.91
C ALA A 214 5.33 6.72 9.24
N PHE A 215 5.50 6.25 8.01
CA PHE A 215 4.49 5.47 7.32
C PHE A 215 4.18 4.12 7.98
N ALA A 216 5.17 3.50 8.61
CA ALA A 216 5.04 2.18 9.23
C ALA A 216 3.89 2.12 10.26
N LEU A 217 3.62 3.23 10.95
CA LEU A 217 2.49 3.37 11.88
C LEU A 217 1.13 3.18 11.18
N GLY A 218 1.05 3.48 9.89
CA GLY A 218 -0.16 3.36 9.09
C GLY A 218 -0.40 1.99 8.44
N LEU A 219 0.59 1.08 8.45
CA LEU A 219 0.49 -0.19 7.72
C LEU A 219 -0.64 -1.09 8.24
N LEU A 220 -0.79 -1.16 9.56
CA LEU A 220 -1.84 -1.95 10.20
C LEU A 220 -3.24 -1.41 9.90
N PRO A 221 -3.54 -0.14 10.21
CA PRO A 221 -4.87 0.40 9.94
C PRO A 221 -5.21 0.48 8.45
N LEU A 222 -4.23 0.67 7.56
CA LEU A 222 -4.42 0.57 6.11
C LEU A 222 -4.97 -0.81 5.73
N SER A 223 -4.37 -1.88 6.26
CA SER A 223 -4.76 -3.25 5.95
C SER A 223 -6.13 -3.60 6.55
N VAL A 224 -6.40 -3.17 7.77
CA VAL A 224 -7.71 -3.33 8.43
C VAL A 224 -8.79 -2.56 7.66
N ASN A 225 -8.52 -1.33 7.27
CA ASN A 225 -9.45 -0.50 6.48
C ASN A 225 -9.84 -1.20 5.17
N LEU A 226 -8.85 -1.74 4.43
CA LEU A 226 -9.13 -2.41 3.16
C LEU A 226 -10.02 -3.64 3.36
N ILE A 227 -9.78 -4.45 4.40
CA ILE A 227 -10.63 -5.63 4.70
C ILE A 227 -12.04 -5.20 5.09
N ALA A 228 -12.18 -4.20 5.97
CA ALA A 228 -13.49 -3.69 6.38
C ALA A 228 -14.30 -3.11 5.20
N LEU A 229 -13.62 -2.39 4.27
CA LEU A 229 -14.22 -1.91 3.04
C LEU A 229 -14.76 -3.04 2.16
N ARG A 230 -14.10 -4.21 2.14
CA ARG A 230 -14.62 -5.39 1.38
C ARG A 230 -15.90 -5.94 1.98
N GLY A 231 -16.03 -5.90 3.31
CA GLY A 231 -17.29 -6.20 3.96
C GLY A 231 -18.43 -5.28 3.48
N LEU A 232 -18.17 -3.96 3.34
CA LEU A 232 -19.17 -3.01 2.80
C LEU A 232 -19.48 -3.26 1.31
N ILE A 233 -18.47 -3.63 0.52
CA ILE A 233 -18.64 -3.93 -0.91
C ILE A 233 -19.51 -5.19 -1.10
N ALA A 234 -19.37 -6.19 -0.24
CA ALA A 234 -20.18 -7.42 -0.30
C ALA A 234 -21.70 -7.14 -0.23
N PHE A 235 -22.09 -6.03 0.40
CA PHE A 235 -23.48 -5.55 0.43
C PHE A 235 -23.84 -4.60 -0.74
N GLU A 236 -23.01 -4.53 -1.78
CA GLU A 236 -23.17 -3.64 -2.95
C GLU A 236 -23.33 -2.14 -2.58
N ASN A 237 -22.95 -1.73 -1.38
CA ASN A 237 -23.13 -0.36 -0.91
C ASN A 237 -21.89 0.51 -1.14
N ILE A 238 -21.69 0.91 -2.40
CA ILE A 238 -20.57 1.77 -2.80
C ILE A 238 -20.61 3.13 -2.11
N LYS A 239 -21.78 3.65 -1.77
CA LYS A 239 -21.93 4.96 -1.10
C LYS A 239 -21.20 5.00 0.24
N LEU A 240 -21.29 3.94 1.04
CA LEU A 240 -20.61 3.85 2.33
C LEU A 240 -19.09 3.74 2.18
N GLN A 241 -18.63 3.08 1.13
CA GLN A 241 -17.21 3.03 0.79
C GLN A 241 -16.68 4.42 0.42
N VAL A 242 -17.41 5.15 -0.45
CA VAL A 242 -17.04 6.52 -0.82
C VAL A 242 -17.05 7.44 0.39
N LEU A 243 -18.03 7.33 1.28
CA LEU A 243 -18.11 8.11 2.51
C LEU A 243 -16.90 7.87 3.41
N SER A 244 -16.54 6.60 3.66
CA SER A 244 -15.35 6.26 4.47
C SER A 244 -14.07 6.82 3.85
N ASN A 245 -13.91 6.66 2.52
CA ASN A 245 -12.78 7.20 1.78
C ASN A 245 -12.73 8.74 1.84
N ALA A 246 -13.87 9.41 1.73
CA ALA A 246 -13.95 10.87 1.79
C ALA A 246 -13.54 11.40 3.17
N ILE A 247 -14.03 10.79 4.24
CA ILE A 247 -13.66 11.16 5.62
C ILE A 247 -12.15 10.97 5.83
N MET A 248 -11.63 9.81 5.44
CA MET A 248 -10.21 9.50 5.56
C MET A 248 -9.33 10.50 4.80
N ASN A 249 -9.65 10.78 3.53
CA ASN A 249 -8.87 11.69 2.70
C ASN A 249 -9.00 13.15 3.15
N LEU A 250 -10.19 13.59 3.58
CA LEU A 250 -10.40 14.94 4.10
C LEU A 250 -9.53 15.17 5.34
N ILE A 251 -9.61 14.29 6.32
CA ILE A 251 -8.85 14.42 7.57
C ILE A 251 -7.35 14.28 7.30
N GLY A 252 -6.94 13.34 6.44
CA GLY A 252 -5.56 13.19 6.02
C GLY A 252 -5.01 14.46 5.36
N SER A 253 -5.78 15.10 4.48
CA SER A 253 -5.40 16.35 3.82
C SER A 253 -5.33 17.52 4.80
N LEU A 254 -6.27 17.63 5.74
CA LEU A 254 -6.25 18.66 6.79
C LEU A 254 -5.04 18.51 7.72
N LEU A 255 -4.74 17.28 8.17
CA LEU A 255 -3.56 17.00 8.98
C LEU A 255 -2.27 17.29 8.20
N SER A 256 -2.22 16.91 6.93
CA SER A 256 -1.08 17.19 6.05
C SER A 256 -0.85 18.70 5.90
N PHE A 257 -1.90 19.47 5.70
CA PHE A 257 -1.83 20.93 5.61
C PHE A 257 -1.35 21.56 6.92
N LEU A 258 -1.92 21.15 8.06
CA LEU A 258 -1.54 21.61 9.38
C LEU A 258 -0.04 21.33 9.66
N LEU A 259 0.41 20.10 9.44
CA LEU A 259 1.81 19.73 9.66
C LEU A 259 2.77 20.43 8.68
N ALA A 260 2.34 20.66 7.44
CA ALA A 260 3.15 21.41 6.48
C ALA A 260 3.33 22.88 6.86
N MET A 261 2.39 23.48 7.59
CA MET A 261 2.48 24.86 8.09
C MET A 261 3.26 24.99 9.40
N THR A 262 3.18 23.99 10.26
CA THR A 262 3.75 24.05 11.62
C THR A 262 5.18 23.50 11.70
N LEU A 263 5.53 22.54 10.82
CA LEU A 263 6.83 21.88 10.88
C LEU A 263 7.90 22.64 10.09
N PRO A 264 9.17 22.61 10.57
CA PRO A 264 10.31 23.03 9.77
C PRO A 264 10.40 22.24 8.46
N ALA A 265 10.88 22.87 7.38
CA ALA A 265 10.91 22.31 6.03
C ALA A 265 11.47 20.87 5.97
N LYS A 266 12.53 20.59 6.74
CA LYS A 266 13.15 19.26 6.84
C LYS A 266 12.17 18.17 7.30
N TRP A 267 11.22 18.48 8.17
CA TRP A 267 10.32 17.50 8.79
C TRP A 267 8.95 17.38 8.10
N VAL A 268 8.65 18.27 7.15
CA VAL A 268 7.34 18.28 6.48
C VAL A 268 7.04 16.95 5.81
N THR A 269 7.99 16.40 5.04
CA THR A 269 7.74 15.10 4.34
C THR A 269 7.48 13.95 5.32
N VAL A 270 8.19 13.93 6.45
CA VAL A 270 7.95 12.95 7.54
C VAL A 270 6.58 13.20 8.17
N GLY A 271 6.22 14.46 8.38
CA GLY A 271 4.88 14.86 8.88
C GLY A 271 3.76 14.44 7.95
N LEU A 272 3.92 14.61 6.63
CA LEU A 272 2.94 14.17 5.64
C LEU A 272 2.75 12.64 5.68
N ALA A 273 3.83 11.88 5.85
CA ALA A 273 3.75 10.42 6.02
C ALA A 273 2.99 10.04 7.31
N ALA A 274 3.27 10.73 8.42
CA ALA A 274 2.54 10.54 9.68
C ALA A 274 1.07 10.94 9.56
N ALA A 275 0.74 12.06 8.86
CA ALA A 275 -0.64 12.47 8.61
C ALA A 275 -1.43 11.41 7.85
N LEU A 276 -0.83 10.83 6.81
CA LEU A 276 -1.47 9.74 6.06
C LEU A 276 -1.61 8.49 6.93
N ALA A 277 -0.59 8.14 7.72
CA ALA A 277 -0.67 7.02 8.65
C ALA A 277 -1.83 7.18 9.65
N LEU A 278 -2.00 8.38 10.23
CA LEU A 278 -3.12 8.70 11.12
C LEU A 278 -4.47 8.67 10.41
N SER A 279 -4.54 9.12 9.15
CA SER A 279 -5.79 9.06 8.38
C SER A 279 -6.26 7.62 8.15
N TYR A 280 -5.36 6.65 8.03
CA TYR A 280 -5.72 5.24 7.93
C TYR A 280 -6.39 4.69 9.20
N TYR A 281 -6.03 5.18 10.40
CA TYR A 281 -6.74 4.83 11.64
C TYR A 281 -8.19 5.29 11.59
N ILE A 282 -8.41 6.51 11.08
CA ILE A 282 -9.75 7.07 10.91
C ILE A 282 -10.53 6.29 9.85
N GLY A 283 -9.86 5.95 8.73
CA GLY A 283 -10.45 5.10 7.70
C GLY A 283 -10.87 3.72 8.23
N ALA A 284 -10.00 3.05 8.97
CA ALA A 284 -10.30 1.76 9.59
C ALA A 284 -11.46 1.87 10.60
N TRP A 285 -11.42 2.89 11.46
CA TRP A 285 -12.46 3.14 12.44
C TRP A 285 -13.82 3.42 11.79
N THR A 286 -13.86 4.29 10.77
CA THR A 286 -15.10 4.60 10.04
C THR A 286 -15.65 3.39 9.31
N SER A 287 -14.80 2.61 8.62
CA SER A 287 -15.23 1.42 7.89
C SER A 287 -15.79 0.35 8.83
N ILE A 288 -15.15 0.10 9.98
CA ILE A 288 -15.66 -0.83 11.01
C ILE A 288 -16.98 -0.30 11.59
N ARG A 289 -17.09 1.00 11.87
CA ARG A 289 -18.35 1.59 12.36
C ARG A 289 -19.49 1.46 11.35
N LEU A 290 -19.21 1.60 10.06
CA LEU A 290 -20.23 1.47 9.01
C LEU A 290 -20.73 0.03 8.85
N LEU A 291 -19.94 -0.99 9.16
CA LEU A 291 -20.37 -2.40 9.17
C LEU A 291 -21.48 -2.69 10.20
N ARG A 292 -21.54 -1.93 11.28
CA ARG A 292 -22.63 -2.04 12.29
C ARG A 292 -24.02 -1.80 11.70
N ARG A 293 -24.12 -1.07 10.58
CA ARG A 293 -25.40 -0.89 9.87
C ARG A 293 -25.99 -2.20 9.32
N TYR A 294 -25.14 -3.22 9.23
CA TYR A 294 -25.48 -4.58 8.80
C TYR A 294 -25.41 -5.59 9.95
N ASN A 295 -25.53 -5.13 11.20
CA ASN A 295 -25.40 -5.95 12.40
C ASN A 295 -24.09 -6.74 12.51
N ILE A 296 -23.01 -6.23 11.89
CA ILE A 296 -21.67 -6.79 12.00
C ILE A 296 -20.87 -5.94 12.98
N GLU A 297 -20.67 -6.46 14.18
CA GLU A 297 -19.91 -5.80 15.23
C GLU A 297 -18.52 -6.42 15.38
N ILE A 298 -17.50 -5.72 14.87
CA ILE A 298 -16.10 -6.13 15.05
C ILE A 298 -15.59 -5.57 16.37
N HIS A 299 -15.24 -6.44 17.30
CA HIS A 299 -14.69 -6.08 18.62
C HIS A 299 -13.21 -5.67 18.47
N THR A 300 -12.98 -4.37 18.35
CA THR A 300 -11.62 -3.82 18.14
C THR A 300 -10.63 -4.19 19.26
N GLY A 301 -11.11 -4.40 20.47
CA GLY A 301 -10.28 -4.82 21.60
C GLY A 301 -9.59 -6.17 21.41
N GLU A 302 -10.28 -7.15 20.81
CA GLU A 302 -9.69 -8.48 20.54
C GLU A 302 -8.62 -8.38 19.44
N ILE A 303 -8.86 -7.57 18.40
CA ILE A 303 -7.91 -7.36 17.32
C ILE A 303 -6.66 -6.64 17.83
N THR A 304 -6.84 -5.58 18.62
CA THR A 304 -5.71 -4.85 19.20
C THR A 304 -4.92 -5.72 20.17
N GLY A 305 -5.57 -6.54 20.99
CA GLY A 305 -4.92 -7.51 21.87
C GLY A 305 -4.11 -8.55 21.10
N PHE A 306 -4.66 -9.07 20.01
CA PHE A 306 -3.97 -10.00 19.12
C PHE A 306 -2.74 -9.34 18.46
N TYR A 307 -2.90 -8.13 17.92
CA TYR A 307 -1.80 -7.39 17.31
C TYR A 307 -0.72 -7.00 18.31
N ALA A 308 -1.09 -6.63 19.52
CA ALA A 308 -0.16 -6.34 20.60
C ALA A 308 0.70 -7.57 20.97
N ARG A 309 0.11 -8.78 21.00
CA ARG A 309 0.85 -10.03 21.20
C ARG A 309 1.85 -10.29 20.09
N LEU A 310 1.44 -10.13 18.81
CA LEU A 310 2.34 -10.29 17.66
C LEU A 310 3.48 -9.26 17.72
N ALA A 311 3.15 -8.01 18.04
CA ALA A 311 4.12 -6.92 18.19
C ALA A 311 5.14 -7.23 19.31
N LEU A 312 4.68 -7.70 20.46
CA LEU A 312 5.55 -8.10 21.55
C LEU A 312 6.51 -9.22 21.14
N ILE A 313 5.98 -10.28 20.53
CA ILE A 313 6.77 -11.44 20.08
C ILE A 313 7.85 -11.01 19.10
N TYR A 314 7.51 -10.17 18.11
CA TYR A 314 8.48 -9.69 17.15
C TYR A 314 9.51 -8.76 17.80
N SER A 315 9.08 -7.86 18.67
CA SER A 315 9.93 -6.87 19.32
C SER A 315 10.96 -7.49 20.26
N VAL A 316 10.64 -8.61 20.91
CA VAL A 316 11.59 -9.36 21.78
C VAL A 316 12.83 -9.79 21.00
N VAL A 317 12.70 -10.10 19.71
CA VAL A 317 13.85 -10.45 18.86
C VAL A 317 14.41 -9.21 18.14
N ALA A 318 13.54 -8.36 17.62
CA ALA A 318 13.91 -7.25 16.74
C ALA A 318 14.66 -6.13 17.50
N ILE A 319 14.25 -5.78 18.72
CA ILE A 319 14.88 -4.70 19.49
C ILE A 319 16.34 -5.04 19.87
N PRO A 320 16.66 -6.22 20.45
CA PRO A 320 18.04 -6.58 20.70
C PRO A 320 18.91 -6.57 19.43
N LEU A 321 18.39 -7.09 18.32
CA LEU A 321 19.11 -7.06 17.03
C LEU A 321 19.36 -5.64 16.54
N TYR A 322 18.39 -4.73 16.72
CA TYR A 322 18.56 -3.33 16.40
C TYR A 322 19.69 -2.68 17.21
N LEU A 323 19.76 -2.97 18.53
CA LEU A 323 20.78 -2.41 19.41
C LEU A 323 22.20 -2.91 19.10
N ILE A 324 22.33 -4.17 18.64
CA ILE A 324 23.62 -4.75 18.28
C ILE A 324 23.94 -4.63 16.78
N MET A 325 23.06 -4.09 15.96
CA MET A 325 23.21 -4.00 14.49
C MET A 325 24.51 -3.31 14.07
N GLY A 326 24.98 -2.33 14.85
CA GLY A 326 26.27 -1.67 14.60
C GLY A 326 27.48 -2.60 14.72
N LYS A 327 27.38 -3.65 15.53
CA LYS A 327 28.45 -4.65 15.78
C LYS A 327 28.43 -5.83 14.80
N ILE A 328 27.37 -5.97 14.00
CA ILE A 328 27.26 -7.05 13.00
C ILE A 328 28.28 -6.78 11.89
N PRO A 329 29.19 -7.73 11.59
CA PRO A 329 30.17 -7.56 10.53
C PRO A 329 29.54 -7.55 9.14
N GLY A 330 30.17 -6.85 8.19
CA GLY A 330 29.73 -6.79 6.80
C GLY A 330 29.06 -5.48 6.39
N GLY A 331 28.77 -5.37 5.10
CA GLY A 331 28.08 -4.22 4.50
C GLY A 331 26.59 -4.17 4.86
N ASN A 332 25.90 -3.08 4.44
CA ASN A 332 24.50 -2.87 4.74
C ASN A 332 23.59 -4.03 4.29
N ASN A 333 23.88 -4.64 3.13
CA ASN A 333 23.12 -5.77 2.59
C ASN A 333 23.21 -7.00 3.51
N ALA A 334 24.42 -7.34 3.98
CA ALA A 334 24.63 -8.44 4.90
C ALA A 334 23.93 -8.19 6.24
N LYS A 335 24.06 -6.99 6.79
CA LYS A 335 23.37 -6.59 8.01
C LYS A 335 21.85 -6.70 7.88
N LEU A 336 21.28 -6.21 6.78
CA LEU A 336 19.85 -6.29 6.53
C LEU A 336 19.37 -7.74 6.43
N LEU A 337 20.08 -8.59 5.68
CA LEU A 337 19.75 -10.01 5.57
C LEU A 337 19.77 -10.70 6.93
N VAL A 338 20.82 -10.49 7.74
CA VAL A 338 20.92 -11.07 9.08
C VAL A 338 19.77 -10.61 9.96
N VAL A 339 19.53 -9.30 10.03
CA VAL A 339 18.52 -8.71 10.92
C VAL A 339 17.13 -9.18 10.53
N LEU A 340 16.76 -9.15 9.24
CA LEU A 340 15.43 -9.58 8.78
C LEU A 340 15.27 -11.12 8.91
N SER A 341 16.29 -11.91 8.60
CA SER A 341 16.20 -13.36 8.72
C SER A 341 16.10 -13.80 10.17
N VAL A 342 16.95 -13.28 11.06
CA VAL A 342 16.94 -13.66 12.47
C VAL A 342 15.66 -13.17 13.16
N SER A 343 15.23 -11.93 12.93
CA SER A 343 13.99 -11.42 13.51
C SER A 343 12.75 -12.14 12.96
N GLY A 344 12.72 -12.46 11.66
CA GLY A 344 11.62 -13.20 11.04
C GLY A 344 11.54 -14.65 11.51
N LEU A 345 12.66 -15.37 11.51
CA LEU A 345 12.70 -16.77 11.98
C LEU A 345 12.45 -16.86 13.50
N GLY A 346 13.04 -15.96 14.28
CA GLY A 346 12.78 -15.86 15.72
C GLY A 346 11.31 -15.61 16.02
N TYR A 347 10.68 -14.67 15.31
CA TYR A 347 9.25 -14.41 15.40
C TYR A 347 8.42 -15.65 15.11
N LEU A 348 8.67 -16.34 13.99
CA LEU A 348 7.92 -17.54 13.62
C LEU A 348 8.12 -18.67 14.64
N GLY A 349 9.34 -18.84 15.16
CA GLY A 349 9.65 -19.83 16.20
C GLY A 349 8.89 -19.56 17.49
N ILE A 350 8.95 -18.32 17.99
CA ILE A 350 8.25 -17.91 19.23
C ILE A 350 6.73 -17.98 19.03
N ALA A 351 6.20 -17.46 17.93
CA ALA A 351 4.78 -17.50 17.62
C ALA A 351 4.22 -18.94 17.55
N LYS A 352 5.01 -19.88 17.01
CA LYS A 352 4.69 -21.31 17.03
C LYS A 352 4.72 -21.89 18.45
N ALA A 353 5.71 -21.54 19.26
CA ALA A 353 5.81 -21.99 20.65
C ALA A 353 4.62 -21.51 21.50
N PHE A 354 4.15 -20.28 21.27
CA PHE A 354 2.92 -19.74 21.88
C PHE A 354 1.62 -20.24 21.25
N LYS A 355 1.70 -21.23 20.33
CA LYS A 355 0.56 -21.89 19.69
C LYS A 355 -0.43 -20.90 19.04
N ILE A 356 0.09 -19.85 18.39
CA ILE A 356 -0.76 -18.94 17.62
C ILE A 356 -1.32 -19.72 16.42
N ALA A 357 -2.63 -20.00 16.47
CA ALA A 357 -3.30 -20.89 15.52
C ALA A 357 -3.14 -20.43 14.06
N GLU A 358 -3.24 -19.13 13.84
CA GLU A 358 -3.13 -18.50 12.51
C GLU A 358 -1.72 -18.68 11.92
N VAL A 359 -0.66 -18.58 12.74
CA VAL A 359 0.73 -18.82 12.31
C VAL A 359 0.93 -20.29 11.98
N GLY A 360 0.37 -21.18 12.80
CA GLY A 360 0.40 -22.64 12.54
C GLY A 360 -0.26 -23.00 11.22
N ALA A 361 -1.43 -22.43 10.92
CA ALA A 361 -2.15 -22.64 9.67
C ALA A 361 -1.35 -22.11 8.45
N ALA A 362 -0.78 -20.91 8.54
CA ALA A 362 0.05 -20.32 7.49
C ALA A 362 1.29 -21.19 7.19
N LEU A 363 2.00 -21.65 8.21
CA LEU A 363 3.14 -22.54 8.07
C LEU A 363 2.75 -23.91 7.46
N ALA A 364 1.61 -24.47 7.85
CA ALA A 364 1.14 -25.74 7.31
C ALA A 364 0.86 -25.67 5.81
N VAL A 365 0.30 -24.56 5.31
CA VAL A 365 0.09 -24.32 3.88
C VAL A 365 1.40 -24.25 3.12
N LEU A 366 2.42 -23.53 3.66
CA LEU A 366 3.73 -23.40 3.04
C LEU A 366 4.49 -24.74 2.99
N LEU A 367 4.36 -25.57 4.02
CA LEU A 367 5.03 -26.87 4.09
C LEU A 367 4.34 -27.94 3.21
N ARG A 368 3.01 -27.88 3.05
CA ARG A 368 2.29 -28.79 2.13
C ARG A 368 2.66 -28.54 0.66
N ARG A 369 2.89 -27.30 0.24
CA ARG A 369 3.34 -26.96 -1.12
C ARG A 369 4.74 -27.49 -1.48
N ARG A 370 5.55 -27.86 -0.49
CA ARG A 370 6.89 -28.48 -0.72
C ARG A 370 6.83 -30.00 -0.90
N ARG A 371 5.68 -30.64 -0.65
CA ARG A 371 5.52 -32.12 -0.74
C ARG A 371 4.69 -32.56 -1.95
N SER A 372 4.16 -31.64 -2.73
CA SER A 372 3.57 -31.83 -4.05
C SER A 372 4.49 -31.26 -5.14
#